data_512df160b099e29f75ce3ad90f1d995c
#
_entry.id   512df160b099e29f75ce3ad90f1d995c
#
_cell.length_a   1.000
_cell.length_b   1.000
_cell.length_c   1.000
_cell.angle_alpha   90.00
_cell.angle_beta   90.00
_cell.angle_gamma   90.00
#
_symmetry.space_group_name_H-M   'P 1'
#
loop_
_entity.id
_entity.type
_entity.pdbx_description
1 polymer ?
#
loop_
_entity_poly.entity_id
_entity_poly.type
_entity_poly.pdbx_seq_one_letter_code
_entity_poly.pdbx_strand_id
1 'polypeptide(L)'
;MAVFEELNAINVNDKTEKKKSGSTELTYLSWTWAWAEVKKRYPDAHYEIMMHDGLPYVYDENTGYMVFTTVTIDGISHMMWLPVMDGANRAMKSKPYTYSTKYNGEKTVEAATMFDVNKTIMRCLVKNLAMFGLGLYIYAGEDLPETEAEEQKTAQEVAKKKLEKIDAGQIEELKKTLSENGIDEAFVLSLYKLKDLSDVTNQKLENINSYLADIKNKQEEKK
;
A
#
# COMPACT_ATOMS: atom_id res chain seq x y z
N MET A 1 -20.68 24.60 -5.06
CA MET A 1 -19.40 23.96 -4.65
C MET A 1 -18.76 23.42 -5.91
N ALA A 2 -17.43 23.52 -6.06
CA ALA A 2 -16.80 22.92 -7.24
C ALA A 2 -16.91 21.39 -7.16
N VAL A 3 -17.08 20.72 -8.29
CA VAL A 3 -17.19 19.24 -8.39
C VAL A 3 -16.10 18.54 -7.58
N PHE A 4 -14.87 19.03 -7.70
CA PHE A 4 -13.72 18.46 -7.00
C PHE A 4 -13.87 18.53 -5.47
N GLU A 5 -14.25 19.66 -4.91
CA GLU A 5 -14.39 19.84 -3.47
C GLU A 5 -15.46 18.92 -2.88
N GLU A 6 -16.60 18.79 -3.58
CA GLU A 6 -17.68 17.93 -3.15
C GLU A 6 -17.30 16.45 -3.16
N LEU A 7 -16.69 15.96 -4.25
CA LEU A 7 -16.30 14.57 -4.39
C LEU A 7 -15.09 14.22 -3.50
N ASN A 8 -14.16 15.17 -3.30
CA ASN A 8 -12.98 14.95 -2.46
C ASN A 8 -13.33 14.87 -0.95
N ALA A 9 -14.46 15.44 -0.55
CA ALA A 9 -14.94 15.35 0.83
C ALA A 9 -15.53 13.97 1.19
N ILE A 10 -15.73 13.09 0.20
CA ILE A 10 -16.33 11.78 0.41
C ILE A 10 -15.29 10.80 0.95
N ASN A 11 -15.56 10.23 2.14
CA ASN A 11 -14.77 9.14 2.68
C ASN A 11 -15.11 7.83 1.96
N VAL A 12 -14.11 7.24 1.27
CA VAL A 12 -14.28 5.98 0.51
C VAL A 12 -13.69 4.76 1.23
N ASN A 13 -13.15 4.90 2.45
CA ASN A 13 -12.40 3.85 3.13
C ASN A 13 -13.19 2.54 3.28
N ASP A 14 -14.49 2.63 3.63
CA ASP A 14 -15.36 1.47 3.81
C ASP A 14 -15.80 0.81 2.48
N LYS A 15 -15.41 1.40 1.36
CA LYS A 15 -15.77 0.96 0.00
C LYS A 15 -14.57 0.47 -0.80
N THR A 16 -13.43 0.39 -0.14
CA THR A 16 -12.18 -0.09 -0.72
C THR A 16 -11.92 -1.54 -0.33
N GLU A 17 -11.34 -2.28 -1.25
CA GLU A 17 -10.80 -3.62 -1.02
C GLU A 17 -9.29 -3.57 -1.15
N LYS A 18 -8.60 -4.24 -0.22
CA LYS A 18 -7.17 -4.41 -0.28
C LYS A 18 -6.84 -5.75 -0.93
N LYS A 19 -6.03 -5.74 -1.97
CA LYS A 19 -5.54 -6.95 -2.64
C LYS A 19 -4.03 -7.01 -2.58
N LYS A 20 -3.52 -8.08 -2.00
CA LYS A 20 -2.07 -8.36 -2.04
C LYS A 20 -1.69 -8.85 -3.43
N SER A 21 -0.66 -8.23 -3.99
CA SER A 21 -0.02 -8.65 -5.23
C SER A 21 1.48 -8.71 -4.99
N GLY A 22 1.99 -9.92 -4.75
CA GLY A 22 3.37 -10.11 -4.30
C GLY A 22 3.62 -9.44 -2.94
N SER A 23 4.61 -8.55 -2.87
CA SER A 23 4.92 -7.71 -1.71
C SER A 23 4.08 -6.42 -1.64
N THR A 24 3.28 -6.13 -2.66
CA THR A 24 2.52 -4.88 -2.77
C THR A 24 1.07 -5.11 -2.38
N GLU A 25 0.53 -4.27 -1.51
CA GLU A 25 -0.88 -4.19 -1.20
C GLU A 25 -1.48 -3.03 -1.98
N LEU A 26 -2.38 -3.34 -2.92
CA LEU A 26 -3.08 -2.34 -3.72
C LEU A 26 -4.47 -2.11 -3.15
N THR A 27 -4.88 -0.85 -3.08
CA THR A 27 -6.21 -0.45 -2.66
C THR A 27 -7.09 -0.27 -3.89
N TYR A 28 -8.23 -0.97 -3.92
CA TYR A 28 -9.20 -0.90 -5.00
C TYR A 28 -10.49 -0.31 -4.49
N LEU A 29 -10.94 0.77 -5.12
CA LEU A 29 -12.29 1.29 -4.93
C LEU A 29 -13.25 0.57 -5.88
N SER A 30 -14.39 0.10 -5.38
CA SER A 30 -15.43 -0.52 -6.19
C SER A 30 -15.94 0.46 -7.26
N TRP A 31 -15.79 0.10 -8.55
CA TRP A 31 -16.24 0.94 -9.65
C TRP A 31 -17.76 1.17 -9.66
N THR A 32 -18.51 0.13 -9.27
CA THR A 32 -19.99 0.21 -9.22
C THR A 32 -20.44 1.20 -8.14
N TRP A 33 -19.80 1.15 -6.98
CA TRP A 33 -20.08 2.10 -5.90
C TRP A 33 -19.65 3.53 -6.32
N ALA A 34 -18.43 3.68 -6.82
CA ALA A 34 -17.89 4.98 -7.22
C ALA A 34 -18.76 5.66 -8.27
N TRP A 35 -19.18 4.90 -9.30
CA TRP A 35 -20.05 5.42 -10.33
C TRP A 35 -21.44 5.77 -9.80
N ALA A 36 -22.04 4.91 -8.98
CA ALA A 36 -23.33 5.19 -8.35
C ALA A 36 -23.27 6.44 -7.47
N GLU A 37 -22.17 6.66 -6.76
CA GLU A 37 -22.00 7.84 -5.91
C GLU A 37 -21.90 9.14 -6.71
N VAL A 38 -21.21 9.12 -7.85
CA VAL A 38 -21.17 10.22 -8.79
C VAL A 38 -22.57 10.48 -9.39
N LYS A 39 -23.25 9.43 -9.85
CA LYS A 39 -24.59 9.59 -10.49
C LYS A 39 -25.66 10.11 -9.53
N LYS A 40 -25.55 9.86 -8.23
CA LYS A 40 -26.47 10.43 -7.22
C LYS A 40 -26.34 11.94 -7.11
N ARG A 41 -25.13 12.49 -7.26
CA ARG A 41 -24.84 13.93 -7.16
C ARG A 41 -24.95 14.64 -8.49
N TYR A 42 -24.48 13.97 -9.53
CA TYR A 42 -24.40 14.47 -10.90
C TYR A 42 -25.15 13.51 -11.86
N PRO A 43 -26.49 13.59 -11.93
CA PRO A 43 -27.29 12.66 -12.76
C PRO A 43 -26.91 12.66 -14.23
N ASP A 44 -26.42 13.79 -14.75
CA ASP A 44 -26.02 13.96 -16.16
C ASP A 44 -24.56 13.51 -16.41
N ALA A 45 -23.80 13.12 -15.36
CA ALA A 45 -22.46 12.59 -15.54
C ALA A 45 -22.49 11.36 -16.44
N HIS A 46 -21.53 11.28 -17.36
CA HIS A 46 -21.37 10.15 -18.25
C HIS A 46 -19.90 9.83 -18.45
N TYR A 47 -19.62 8.62 -18.93
CA TYR A 47 -18.27 8.22 -19.32
C TYR A 47 -18.29 7.56 -20.69
N GLU A 48 -17.15 7.62 -21.37
CA GLU A 48 -16.92 7.00 -22.65
C GLU A 48 -15.65 6.14 -22.58
N ILE A 49 -15.70 4.99 -23.26
CA ILE A 49 -14.53 4.14 -23.49
C ILE A 49 -14.04 4.48 -24.89
N MET A 50 -12.78 4.93 -25.00
CA MET A 50 -12.23 5.24 -26.33
C MET A 50 -12.02 3.95 -27.13
N MET A 51 -12.52 3.97 -28.34
CA MET A 51 -12.41 2.87 -29.29
C MET A 51 -11.37 3.21 -30.36
N HIS A 52 -10.49 2.27 -30.66
CA HIS A 52 -9.47 2.35 -31.70
C HIS A 52 -9.69 1.19 -32.68
N ASP A 53 -10.07 1.51 -33.90
CA ASP A 53 -10.42 0.53 -34.93
C ASP A 53 -11.43 -0.53 -34.46
N GLY A 54 -12.43 -0.10 -33.66
CA GLY A 54 -13.47 -0.96 -33.09
C GLY A 54 -13.06 -1.74 -31.85
N LEU A 55 -11.85 -1.55 -31.32
CA LEU A 55 -11.33 -2.21 -30.12
C LEU A 55 -11.22 -1.20 -28.95
N PRO A 56 -11.50 -1.60 -27.70
CA PRO A 56 -11.48 -0.70 -26.55
C PRO A 56 -10.05 -0.53 -25.97
N TYR A 57 -9.03 -0.64 -26.81
CA TYR A 57 -7.63 -0.49 -26.43
C TYR A 57 -6.77 -0.11 -27.65
N VAL A 58 -5.58 0.42 -27.41
CA VAL A 58 -4.46 0.40 -28.35
C VAL A 58 -3.47 -0.71 -27.93
N TYR A 59 -2.77 -1.27 -28.89
CA TYR A 59 -1.77 -2.30 -28.67
C TYR A 59 -0.48 -1.99 -29.41
N ASP A 60 0.64 -2.14 -28.72
CA ASP A 60 1.98 -2.13 -29.28
C ASP A 60 2.75 -3.38 -28.80
N GLU A 61 3.44 -4.03 -29.71
CA GLU A 61 4.10 -5.32 -29.42
C GLU A 61 5.21 -5.18 -28.34
N ASN A 62 5.84 -4.02 -28.21
CA ASN A 62 6.91 -3.77 -27.26
C ASN A 62 6.37 -3.35 -25.88
N THR A 63 5.32 -2.53 -25.85
CA THR A 63 4.79 -1.90 -24.62
C THR A 63 3.50 -2.51 -24.09
N GLY A 64 2.79 -3.33 -24.90
CA GLY A 64 1.55 -4.00 -24.49
C GLY A 64 0.29 -3.20 -24.81
N TYR A 65 -0.74 -3.38 -23.98
CA TYR A 65 -2.07 -2.79 -24.18
C TYR A 65 -2.27 -1.56 -23.31
N MET A 66 -2.99 -0.56 -23.85
CA MET A 66 -3.41 0.65 -23.15
C MET A 66 -4.90 0.88 -23.37
N VAL A 67 -5.63 1.16 -22.30
CA VAL A 67 -7.05 1.54 -22.35
C VAL A 67 -7.22 3.01 -21.98
N PHE A 68 -8.32 3.62 -22.44
CA PHE A 68 -8.62 5.02 -22.18
C PHE A 68 -10.08 5.18 -21.81
N THR A 69 -10.35 6.07 -20.85
CA THR A 69 -11.70 6.49 -20.49
C THR A 69 -11.77 8.00 -20.47
N THR A 70 -12.90 8.55 -20.90
CA THR A 70 -13.23 9.95 -20.68
C THR A 70 -14.43 10.01 -19.76
N VAL A 71 -14.36 10.83 -18.72
CA VAL A 71 -15.46 11.09 -17.79
C VAL A 71 -15.82 12.57 -17.91
N THR A 72 -17.12 12.85 -17.99
CA THR A 72 -17.66 14.21 -18.00
C THR A 72 -18.62 14.38 -16.82
N ILE A 73 -18.34 15.39 -15.98
CA ILE A 73 -19.18 15.77 -14.83
C ILE A 73 -19.35 17.29 -14.87
N ASP A 74 -20.59 17.76 -14.87
CA ASP A 74 -20.93 19.21 -14.87
C ASP A 74 -20.21 20.01 -15.98
N GLY A 75 -20.12 19.43 -17.17
CA GLY A 75 -19.47 20.03 -18.33
C GLY A 75 -17.94 19.97 -18.32
N ILE A 76 -17.30 19.47 -17.26
CA ILE A 76 -15.85 19.27 -17.18
C ILE A 76 -15.54 17.85 -17.64
N SER A 77 -14.57 17.69 -18.54
CA SER A 77 -14.16 16.38 -19.05
C SER A 77 -12.69 16.11 -18.71
N HIS A 78 -12.42 14.92 -18.18
CA HIS A 78 -11.08 14.39 -17.98
C HIS A 78 -10.90 13.09 -18.74
N MET A 79 -9.76 12.94 -19.39
CA MET A 79 -9.33 11.70 -20.01
C MET A 79 -8.28 11.04 -19.11
N MET A 80 -8.40 9.73 -18.93
CA MET A 80 -7.46 8.89 -18.19
C MET A 80 -7.07 7.69 -19.06
N TRP A 81 -5.85 7.22 -18.87
CA TRP A 81 -5.35 6.00 -19.51
C TRP A 81 -4.73 5.08 -18.47
N LEU A 82 -4.73 3.79 -18.76
CA LEU A 82 -4.14 2.78 -17.90
C LEU A 82 -3.60 1.62 -18.72
N PRO A 83 -2.35 1.18 -18.51
CA PRO A 83 -1.83 -0.02 -19.16
C PRO A 83 -2.48 -1.28 -18.59
N VAL A 84 -2.67 -2.28 -19.45
CA VAL A 84 -3.10 -3.62 -19.02
C VAL A 84 -1.90 -4.34 -18.40
N MET A 85 -1.97 -4.61 -17.11
CA MET A 85 -0.87 -5.17 -16.32
C MET A 85 -1.30 -6.40 -15.55
N ASP A 86 -0.32 -7.27 -15.29
CA ASP A 86 -0.45 -8.36 -14.32
C ASP A 86 -0.43 -7.85 -12.87
N GLY A 87 -0.48 -8.79 -11.92
CA GLY A 87 -0.44 -8.46 -10.50
C GLY A 87 0.91 -7.91 -10.01
N ALA A 88 1.98 -8.04 -10.78
CA ALA A 88 3.31 -7.50 -10.47
C ALA A 88 3.59 -6.17 -11.20
N ASN A 89 2.55 -5.49 -11.70
CA ASN A 89 2.63 -4.26 -12.50
C ASN A 89 3.46 -4.41 -13.79
N ARG A 90 3.53 -5.64 -14.35
CA ARG A 90 4.18 -5.87 -15.64
C ARG A 90 3.17 -5.76 -16.76
N ALA A 91 3.52 -5.02 -17.82
CA ALA A 91 2.66 -4.88 -19.00
C ALA A 91 2.36 -6.25 -19.60
N MET A 92 1.08 -6.58 -19.78
CA MET A 92 0.66 -7.79 -20.47
C MET A 92 0.72 -7.57 -21.99
N LYS A 93 1.13 -8.61 -22.71
CA LYS A 93 1.28 -8.57 -24.17
C LYS A 93 0.36 -9.60 -24.82
N SER A 94 0.37 -9.67 -26.16
CA SER A 94 -0.41 -10.66 -26.93
C SER A 94 0.11 -12.09 -26.79
N LYS A 95 1.36 -12.23 -26.31
CA LYS A 95 2.01 -13.52 -26.04
C LYS A 95 2.64 -13.50 -24.65
N PRO A 96 2.70 -14.64 -23.95
CA PRO A 96 3.42 -14.71 -22.68
C PRO A 96 4.90 -14.40 -22.89
N TYR A 97 5.53 -13.84 -21.86
CA TYR A 97 6.98 -13.62 -21.83
C TYR A 97 7.52 -13.80 -20.41
N THR A 98 8.81 -14.13 -20.32
CA THR A 98 9.51 -14.29 -19.04
C THR A 98 10.39 -13.08 -18.74
N TYR A 99 10.59 -12.82 -17.45
CA TYR A 99 11.56 -11.85 -16.95
C TYR A 99 12.25 -12.39 -15.71
N SER A 100 13.52 -12.05 -15.54
CA SER A 100 14.31 -12.45 -14.36
C SER A 100 14.15 -11.46 -13.23
N THR A 101 14.02 -11.96 -12.02
CA THR A 101 14.01 -11.15 -10.79
C THR A 101 15.27 -11.42 -9.97
N LYS A 102 15.75 -10.40 -9.27
CA LYS A 102 16.98 -10.49 -8.47
C LYS A 102 16.97 -11.60 -7.41
N TYR A 103 15.80 -11.91 -6.84
CA TYR A 103 15.68 -12.81 -5.69
C TYR A 103 14.81 -14.05 -5.96
N ASN A 104 13.91 -14.01 -6.95
CA ASN A 104 12.88 -15.03 -7.14
C ASN A 104 13.01 -15.78 -8.48
N GLY A 105 14.15 -15.65 -9.17
CA GLY A 105 14.40 -16.30 -10.46
C GLY A 105 13.52 -15.78 -11.60
N GLU A 106 13.25 -16.63 -12.59
CA GLU A 106 12.38 -16.31 -13.71
C GLU A 106 10.90 -16.33 -13.32
N LYS A 107 10.17 -15.36 -13.82
CA LYS A 107 8.71 -15.28 -13.73
C LYS A 107 8.10 -15.07 -15.09
N THR A 108 6.89 -15.59 -15.29
CA THR A 108 6.14 -15.45 -16.54
C THR A 108 5.04 -14.41 -16.36
N VAL A 109 4.91 -13.54 -17.36
CA VAL A 109 3.73 -12.70 -17.56
C VAL A 109 2.88 -13.38 -18.63
N GLU A 110 1.64 -13.71 -18.28
CA GLU A 110 0.69 -14.35 -19.19
C GLU A 110 0.22 -13.39 -20.29
N ALA A 111 -0.27 -13.95 -21.39
CA ALA A 111 -0.91 -13.15 -22.44
C ALA A 111 -2.16 -12.45 -21.91
N ALA A 112 -2.38 -11.22 -22.36
CA ALA A 112 -3.59 -10.48 -22.02
C ALA A 112 -4.83 -11.11 -22.64
N THR A 113 -5.91 -11.13 -21.89
CA THR A 113 -7.24 -11.56 -22.33
C THR A 113 -8.20 -10.36 -22.36
N MET A 114 -9.35 -10.49 -23.02
CA MET A 114 -10.41 -9.46 -22.96
C MET A 114 -10.94 -9.24 -21.52
N PHE A 115 -10.80 -10.24 -20.64
CA PHE A 115 -11.11 -10.06 -19.22
C PHE A 115 -10.16 -9.08 -18.54
N ASP A 116 -8.85 -9.16 -18.85
CA ASP A 116 -7.84 -8.23 -18.32
C ASP A 116 -8.03 -6.82 -18.87
N VAL A 117 -8.37 -6.71 -20.14
CA VAL A 117 -8.74 -5.44 -20.77
C VAL A 117 -9.94 -4.81 -20.06
N ASN A 118 -11.05 -5.55 -19.91
CA ASN A 118 -12.25 -5.07 -19.25
C ASN A 118 -12.01 -4.68 -17.79
N LYS A 119 -11.28 -5.51 -17.05
CA LYS A 119 -10.86 -5.19 -15.67
C LYS A 119 -10.07 -3.89 -15.60
N THR A 120 -9.17 -3.66 -16.56
CA THR A 120 -8.35 -2.45 -16.64
C THR A 120 -9.20 -1.23 -17.01
N ILE A 121 -10.18 -1.35 -17.90
CA ILE A 121 -11.12 -0.27 -18.22
C ILE A 121 -11.87 0.19 -16.96
N MET A 122 -12.36 -0.73 -16.13
CA MET A 122 -13.07 -0.36 -14.90
C MET A 122 -12.14 0.28 -13.88
N ARG A 123 -10.88 -0.15 -13.77
CA ARG A 123 -9.85 0.53 -12.96
C ARG A 123 -9.52 1.93 -13.50
N CYS A 124 -9.41 2.06 -14.82
CA CYS A 124 -9.19 3.34 -15.49
C CYS A 124 -10.33 4.33 -15.20
N LEU A 125 -11.57 3.85 -15.25
CA LEU A 125 -12.74 4.66 -14.91
C LEU A 125 -12.66 5.20 -13.47
N VAL A 126 -12.33 4.36 -12.50
CA VAL A 126 -12.21 4.79 -11.08
C VAL A 126 -11.08 5.78 -10.89
N LYS A 127 -9.92 5.57 -11.51
CA LYS A 127 -8.81 6.55 -11.49
C LYS A 127 -9.22 7.87 -12.16
N ASN A 128 -10.04 7.82 -13.20
CA ASN A 128 -10.59 9.03 -13.82
C ASN A 128 -11.51 9.78 -12.85
N LEU A 129 -12.38 9.07 -12.11
CA LEU A 129 -13.21 9.69 -11.08
C LEU A 129 -12.38 10.31 -9.94
N ALA A 130 -11.20 9.78 -9.67
CA ALA A 130 -10.27 10.36 -8.70
C ALA A 130 -9.75 11.74 -9.17
N MET A 131 -9.63 11.97 -10.46
CA MET A 131 -9.28 13.31 -10.99
C MET A 131 -10.36 14.37 -10.68
N PHE A 132 -11.58 13.94 -10.43
CA PHE A 132 -12.67 14.78 -9.93
C PHE A 132 -12.73 14.83 -8.39
N GLY A 133 -11.77 14.22 -7.69
CA GLY A 133 -11.65 14.23 -6.23
C GLY A 133 -12.08 12.94 -5.53
N LEU A 134 -12.94 12.09 -6.15
CA LEU A 134 -13.49 10.92 -5.48
C LEU A 134 -12.42 9.88 -5.11
N GLY A 135 -12.09 9.81 -3.82
CA GLY A 135 -11.10 8.88 -3.30
C GLY A 135 -9.67 9.11 -3.81
N LEU A 136 -9.33 10.33 -4.22
CA LEU A 136 -8.00 10.66 -4.75
C LEU A 136 -6.87 10.22 -3.81
N TYR A 137 -7.06 10.33 -2.51
CA TYR A 137 -6.07 10.00 -1.49
C TYR A 137 -5.66 8.51 -1.44
N ILE A 138 -6.50 7.59 -1.96
CA ILE A 138 -6.15 6.16 -1.97
C ILE A 138 -5.05 5.82 -2.99
N TYR A 139 -4.83 6.71 -3.97
CA TYR A 139 -3.81 6.56 -5.01
C TYR A 139 -2.49 7.27 -4.66
N ALA A 140 -2.42 7.96 -3.52
CA ALA A 140 -1.20 8.62 -3.10
C ALA A 140 -0.09 7.58 -2.91
N GLY A 141 1.03 7.74 -3.63
CA GLY A 141 2.18 6.84 -3.58
C GLY A 141 2.18 5.68 -4.57
N GLU A 142 1.14 5.52 -5.42
CA GLU A 142 1.14 4.46 -6.44
C GLU A 142 2.20 4.65 -7.55
N ASP A 143 2.61 5.88 -7.81
CA ASP A 143 3.55 6.23 -8.90
C ASP A 143 4.99 6.43 -8.40
N LEU A 144 5.31 6.00 -7.18
CA LEU A 144 6.68 6.02 -6.68
C LEU A 144 7.55 5.01 -7.43
N PRO A 145 8.81 5.33 -7.76
CA PRO A 145 9.76 4.37 -8.30
C PRO A 145 9.81 3.10 -7.44
N GLU A 146 9.89 1.94 -8.08
CA GLU A 146 9.87 0.63 -7.37
C GLU A 146 10.89 0.57 -6.21
N THR A 147 12.07 1.17 -6.40
CA THR A 147 13.14 1.24 -5.39
C THR A 147 12.74 2.09 -4.18
N GLU A 148 12.14 3.27 -4.40
CA GLU A 148 11.71 4.15 -3.32
C GLU A 148 10.47 3.62 -2.59
N ALA A 149 9.55 2.99 -3.32
CA ALA A 149 8.38 2.34 -2.73
C ALA A 149 8.76 1.12 -1.88
N GLU A 150 9.75 0.32 -2.31
CA GLU A 150 10.29 -0.79 -1.52
C GLU A 150 11.06 -0.30 -0.29
N GLU A 151 11.88 0.73 -0.42
CA GLU A 151 12.60 1.35 0.69
C GLU A 151 11.65 1.98 1.72
N GLN A 152 10.61 2.70 1.28
CA GLN A 152 9.62 3.28 2.19
C GLN A 152 8.77 2.22 2.88
N LYS A 153 8.37 1.13 2.18
CA LYS A 153 7.66 0.01 2.79
C LYS A 153 8.53 -0.73 3.79
N THR A 154 9.79 -0.99 3.43
CA THR A 154 10.75 -1.62 4.33
C THR A 154 10.97 -0.74 5.57
N ALA A 155 11.11 0.57 5.40
CA ALA A 155 11.24 1.50 6.50
C ALA A 155 9.98 1.55 7.39
N GLN A 156 8.77 1.52 6.80
CA GLN A 156 7.51 1.48 7.54
C GLN A 156 7.31 0.15 8.27
N GLU A 157 7.64 -0.98 7.65
CA GLU A 157 7.57 -2.30 8.28
C GLU A 157 8.58 -2.42 9.43
N VAL A 158 9.79 -1.92 9.24
CA VAL A 158 10.81 -1.86 10.29
C VAL A 158 10.36 -0.95 11.44
N ALA A 159 9.81 0.23 11.14
CA ALA A 159 9.27 1.14 12.15
C ALA A 159 8.08 0.51 12.90
N LYS A 160 7.18 -0.16 12.20
CA LYS A 160 6.05 -0.89 12.80
C LYS A 160 6.54 -2.02 13.70
N LYS A 161 7.48 -2.83 13.21
CA LYS A 161 8.07 -3.94 13.97
C LYS A 161 8.79 -3.47 15.23
N LYS A 162 9.45 -2.32 15.19
CA LYS A 162 10.08 -1.70 16.38
C LYS A 162 9.07 -1.32 17.46
N LEU A 163 7.84 -0.94 17.07
CA LEU A 163 6.77 -0.56 18.00
C LEU A 163 5.95 -1.77 18.51
N GLU A 164 6.09 -2.93 17.89
CA GLU A 164 5.43 -4.16 18.36
C GLU A 164 6.02 -4.59 19.70
N LYS A 165 5.16 -5.11 20.58
CA LYS A 165 5.58 -5.70 21.86
C LYS A 165 6.36 -6.98 21.62
N ILE A 166 7.30 -7.25 22.50
CA ILE A 166 8.09 -8.49 22.47
C ILE A 166 7.22 -9.72 22.77
N ASP A 167 7.59 -10.84 22.20
CA ASP A 167 6.91 -12.12 22.44
C ASP A 167 7.37 -12.81 23.74
N ALA A 168 6.70 -13.92 24.10
CA ALA A 168 7.00 -14.64 25.31
C ALA A 168 8.45 -15.19 25.35
N GLY A 169 9.00 -15.60 24.20
CA GLY A 169 10.37 -16.08 24.12
C GLY A 169 11.38 -14.96 24.37
N GLN A 170 11.13 -13.79 23.79
CA GLN A 170 11.96 -12.60 24.00
C GLN A 170 11.87 -12.08 25.46
N ILE A 171 10.72 -12.23 26.12
CA ILE A 171 10.57 -11.90 27.55
C ILE A 171 11.47 -12.79 28.41
N GLU A 172 11.45 -14.10 28.17
CA GLU A 172 12.30 -15.06 28.93
C GLU A 172 13.79 -14.78 28.68
N GLU A 173 14.19 -14.50 27.45
CA GLU A 173 15.57 -14.14 27.12
C GLU A 173 15.99 -12.83 27.79
N LEU A 174 15.12 -11.82 27.82
CA LEU A 174 15.38 -10.56 28.51
C LEU A 174 15.56 -10.79 30.01
N LYS A 175 14.68 -11.55 30.65
CA LYS A 175 14.81 -11.90 32.11
C LYS A 175 16.14 -12.56 32.40
N LYS A 176 16.54 -13.50 31.56
CA LYS A 176 17.83 -14.19 31.69
C LYS A 176 18.99 -13.19 31.56
N THR A 177 18.96 -12.35 30.57
CA THR A 177 19.98 -11.31 30.31
C THR A 177 20.12 -10.35 31.49
N LEU A 178 19.00 -9.87 32.04
CA LEU A 178 18.98 -8.97 33.19
C LEU A 178 19.59 -9.67 34.43
N SER A 179 19.18 -10.92 34.70
CA SER A 179 19.70 -11.73 35.82
C SER A 179 21.20 -11.97 35.72
N GLU A 180 21.71 -12.36 34.54
CA GLU A 180 23.14 -12.59 34.28
C GLU A 180 24.00 -11.33 34.48
N ASN A 181 23.42 -10.15 34.23
CA ASN A 181 24.08 -8.87 34.45
C ASN A 181 23.85 -8.27 35.85
N GLY A 182 23.07 -8.92 36.70
CA GLY A 182 22.75 -8.42 38.04
C GLY A 182 21.86 -7.18 38.06
N ILE A 183 21.03 -7.04 37.05
CA ILE A 183 20.08 -5.93 36.88
C ILE A 183 18.70 -6.38 37.36
N ASP A 184 18.08 -5.57 38.21
CA ASP A 184 16.76 -5.83 38.79
C ASP A 184 15.65 -5.51 37.75
N GLU A 185 14.74 -6.45 37.52
CA GLU A 185 13.61 -6.26 36.62
C GLU A 185 12.77 -5.04 36.99
N ALA A 186 12.49 -4.89 38.31
CA ALA A 186 11.74 -3.75 38.81
C ALA A 186 12.44 -2.41 38.52
N PHE A 187 13.78 -2.39 38.54
CA PHE A 187 14.54 -1.21 38.17
C PHE A 187 14.38 -0.85 36.70
N VAL A 188 14.46 -1.83 35.80
CA VAL A 188 14.25 -1.64 34.36
C VAL A 188 12.84 -1.13 34.08
N LEU A 189 11.82 -1.75 34.69
CA LEU A 189 10.43 -1.32 34.55
C LEU A 189 10.24 0.14 34.97
N SER A 190 10.83 0.54 36.08
CA SER A 190 10.81 1.93 36.56
C SER A 190 11.52 2.88 35.61
N LEU A 191 12.71 2.49 35.11
CA LEU A 191 13.54 3.30 34.21
C LEU A 191 12.82 3.60 32.88
N TYR A 192 12.16 2.60 32.32
CA TYR A 192 11.44 2.72 31.03
C TYR A 192 9.95 3.07 31.19
N LYS A 193 9.48 3.33 32.43
CA LYS A 193 8.09 3.65 32.79
C LYS A 193 7.10 2.61 32.27
N LEU A 194 7.41 1.35 32.48
CA LEU A 194 6.60 0.18 32.10
C LEU A 194 5.94 -0.43 33.34
N LYS A 195 4.81 -1.09 33.12
CA LYS A 195 4.10 -1.83 34.19
C LYS A 195 4.55 -3.27 34.27
N ASP A 196 4.89 -3.86 33.14
CA ASP A 196 5.29 -5.25 33.00
C ASP A 196 6.26 -5.41 31.81
N LEU A 197 7.05 -6.49 31.78
CA LEU A 197 7.94 -6.79 30.66
C LEU A 197 7.21 -7.07 29.35
N SER A 198 5.95 -7.51 29.41
CA SER A 198 5.11 -7.67 28.22
C SER A 198 4.75 -6.32 27.54
N ASP A 199 5.03 -5.20 28.20
CA ASP A 199 4.89 -3.86 27.61
C ASP A 199 6.16 -3.36 26.91
N VAL A 200 7.23 -4.12 26.96
CA VAL A 200 8.48 -3.84 26.25
C VAL A 200 8.23 -3.97 24.75
N THR A 201 8.63 -2.98 23.98
CA THR A 201 8.63 -3.06 22.51
C THR A 201 9.99 -3.53 22.00
N ASN A 202 10.05 -4.02 20.76
CA ASN A 202 11.31 -4.43 20.14
C ASN A 202 12.37 -3.30 20.19
N GLN A 203 11.97 -2.05 19.99
CA GLN A 203 12.86 -0.90 20.12
C GLN A 203 13.41 -0.73 21.55
N LYS A 204 12.56 -0.92 22.56
CA LYS A 204 13.00 -0.85 23.96
C LYS A 204 13.91 -2.02 24.32
N LEU A 205 13.65 -3.21 23.78
CA LEU A 205 14.49 -4.37 23.94
C LEU A 205 15.91 -4.13 23.37
N GLU A 206 15.99 -3.60 22.15
CA GLU A 206 17.26 -3.19 21.53
C GLU A 206 18.01 -2.18 22.41
N ASN A 207 17.31 -1.17 22.94
CA ASN A 207 17.90 -0.17 23.82
C ASN A 207 18.38 -0.77 25.14
N ILE A 208 17.59 -1.62 25.79
CA ILE A 208 17.98 -2.30 27.02
C ILE A 208 19.27 -3.10 26.80
N ASN A 209 19.31 -3.92 25.74
CA ASN A 209 20.46 -4.75 25.43
C ASN A 209 21.70 -3.93 25.06
N SER A 210 21.54 -2.77 24.42
CA SER A 210 22.65 -1.89 24.03
C SER A 210 23.25 -1.12 25.22
N TYR A 211 22.48 -0.88 26.26
CA TYR A 211 22.88 -0.04 27.40
C TYR A 211 22.89 -0.78 28.75
N LEU A 212 23.05 -2.11 28.75
CA LEU A 212 23.06 -2.93 29.98
C LEU A 212 24.05 -2.43 31.03
N ALA A 213 25.26 -2.06 30.63
CA ALA A 213 26.29 -1.55 31.55
C ALA A 213 25.86 -0.21 32.19
N ASP A 214 25.30 0.69 31.42
CA ASP A 214 24.82 1.98 31.94
C ASP A 214 23.60 1.83 32.85
N ILE A 215 22.72 0.87 32.57
CA ILE A 215 21.56 0.54 33.40
C ILE A 215 22.02 0.00 34.73
N LYS A 216 23.03 -0.88 34.72
CA LYS A 216 23.62 -1.42 35.94
C LYS A 216 24.25 -0.32 36.81
N ASN A 217 25.07 0.54 36.25
CA ASN A 217 25.69 1.67 36.96
C ASN A 217 24.63 2.56 37.60
N LYS A 218 23.57 2.90 36.89
CA LYS A 218 22.46 3.70 37.40
C LYS A 218 21.68 2.99 38.53
N GLN A 219 21.61 1.68 38.49
CA GLN A 219 21.00 0.89 39.58
C GLN A 219 21.86 0.94 40.85
N GLU A 220 23.20 0.86 40.70
CA GLU A 220 24.16 0.91 41.81
C GLU A 220 24.18 2.31 42.46
N GLU A 221 24.07 3.38 41.68
CA GLU A 221 24.01 4.77 42.20
C GLU A 221 22.73 5.08 43.00
N LYS A 222 21.67 4.28 42.83
CA LYS A 222 20.39 4.46 43.55
C LYS A 222 20.18 3.56 44.75
N LYS A 223 21.15 2.65 45.03
CA LYS A 223 21.20 1.82 46.24
C LYS A 223 21.95 2.53 47.34
#